data_39db3c3a082dea5109b8d0133301d99b
#
_entry.id   39db3c3a082dea5109b8d0133301d99b
#
_cell.length_a   1.000
_cell.length_b   1.000
_cell.length_c   1.000
_cell.angle_alpha   90.00
_cell.angle_beta   90.00
_cell.angle_gamma   90.00
#
_symmetry.space_group_name_H-M   'P 1'
#
loop_
_entity.id
_entity.type
_entity.pdbx_description
1 polymer ?
#
loop_
_entity_poly.entity_id
_entity_poly.type
_entity_poly.pdbx_seq_one_letter_code
_entity_poly.pdbx_strand_id
1 'polypeptide(L)'
;MAETDIAMPESTAVDSRPAFAIVEELKTKFGENFYVQATFEEFPTVWVERARVQDVLMFLRKVERPYVMLFDLSAVDERLRTHRDGLPASDFTVFYHLLSLERNSDIRIKVALNENDINIPTATNIWPNANWYEREAYDMFGINFEGHPMLRRILLPTYWEGHPLRKEYSARATEYTPYMQDKAKQDFEQEHLRFVPEDWGLKRGNADEDFMFLNLGPNHPSAHGAFRIVLQLDGEEVKDCVPDIGYHHR
;
A
#
# COMPACT_ATOMS: atom_id res chain seq x y z
N MET A 1 15.14 -12.78 -19.01
CA MET A 1 14.99 -13.46 -17.72
C MET A 1 13.60 -14.06 -17.73
N ALA A 2 13.46 -15.36 -17.52
CA ALA A 2 12.14 -16.01 -17.55
C ALA A 2 11.34 -15.53 -16.32
N GLU A 3 10.16 -14.95 -16.56
CA GLU A 3 9.17 -14.75 -15.52
C GLU A 3 8.86 -16.11 -14.90
N THR A 4 9.21 -16.28 -13.64
CA THR A 4 8.79 -17.45 -12.87
C THR A 4 7.34 -17.20 -12.44
N ASP A 5 6.41 -17.58 -13.30
CA ASP A 5 5.00 -17.59 -12.96
C ASP A 5 4.78 -18.52 -11.77
N ILE A 6 4.23 -17.96 -10.69
CA ILE A 6 3.85 -18.71 -9.50
C ILE A 6 2.61 -19.52 -9.86
N ALA A 7 2.75 -20.86 -9.82
CA ALA A 7 1.65 -21.76 -10.12
C ALA A 7 0.49 -21.57 -9.12
N MET A 8 -0.71 -21.33 -9.65
CA MET A 8 -1.94 -21.26 -8.86
C MET A 8 -2.49 -22.68 -8.64
N PRO A 9 -2.92 -23.04 -7.42
CA PRO A 9 -3.58 -24.31 -7.16
C PRO A 9 -4.97 -24.37 -7.82
N GLU A 10 -5.49 -25.57 -8.04
CA GLU A 10 -6.85 -25.75 -8.60
C GLU A 10 -7.92 -25.16 -7.66
N SER A 11 -8.91 -24.49 -8.25
CA SER A 11 -10.00 -23.82 -7.51
C SER A 11 -10.89 -24.83 -6.79
N THR A 12 -11.16 -24.56 -5.50
CA THR A 12 -12.16 -25.30 -4.71
C THR A 12 -13.60 -24.91 -5.09
N ALA A 13 -14.57 -25.74 -4.71
CA ALA A 13 -15.99 -25.63 -5.04
C ALA A 13 -16.57 -24.21 -4.80
N VAL A 14 -17.48 -23.80 -5.70
CA VAL A 14 -18.19 -22.50 -5.63
C VAL A 14 -19.03 -22.41 -4.36
N ASP A 15 -18.79 -21.38 -3.57
CA ASP A 15 -19.57 -21.05 -2.39
C ASP A 15 -20.86 -20.30 -2.81
N SER A 16 -22.01 -20.79 -2.39
CA SER A 16 -23.32 -20.24 -2.77
C SER A 16 -23.77 -19.02 -1.95
N ARG A 17 -22.94 -18.54 -1.02
CA ARG A 17 -23.24 -17.34 -0.23
C ARG A 17 -23.35 -16.09 -1.11
N PRO A 18 -24.28 -15.15 -0.86
CA PRO A 18 -24.48 -13.94 -1.69
C PRO A 18 -23.22 -13.10 -1.88
N ALA A 19 -22.36 -13.03 -0.88
CA ALA A 19 -21.09 -12.30 -0.97
C ALA A 19 -20.15 -12.88 -2.03
N PHE A 20 -20.29 -14.17 -2.39
CA PHE A 20 -19.48 -14.87 -3.37
C PHE A 20 -19.95 -14.69 -4.81
N ALA A 21 -21.09 -14.03 -5.06
CA ALA A 21 -21.57 -13.75 -6.42
C ALA A 21 -20.54 -13.02 -7.28
N ILE A 22 -19.71 -12.15 -6.67
CA ILE A 22 -18.64 -11.44 -7.37
C ILE A 22 -17.56 -12.38 -7.94
N VAL A 23 -17.37 -13.55 -7.35
CA VAL A 23 -16.42 -14.56 -7.85
C VAL A 23 -16.86 -15.07 -9.22
N GLU A 24 -18.16 -15.28 -9.43
CA GLU A 24 -18.71 -15.68 -10.73
C GLU A 24 -18.59 -14.56 -11.78
N GLU A 25 -18.74 -13.31 -11.37
CA GLU A 25 -18.50 -12.16 -12.25
C GLU A 25 -17.01 -12.09 -12.67
N LEU A 26 -16.09 -12.35 -11.73
CA LEU A 26 -14.65 -12.45 -12.00
C LEU A 26 -14.34 -13.60 -12.98
N LYS A 27 -14.90 -14.80 -12.74
CA LYS A 27 -14.74 -15.96 -13.63
C LYS A 27 -15.23 -15.64 -15.04
N THR A 28 -16.40 -15.03 -15.17
CA THR A 28 -16.98 -14.65 -16.46
C THR A 28 -16.07 -13.69 -17.22
N LYS A 29 -15.41 -12.75 -16.51
CA LYS A 29 -14.59 -11.72 -17.14
C LYS A 29 -13.16 -12.18 -17.43
N PHE A 30 -12.53 -12.92 -16.51
CA PHE A 30 -11.11 -13.25 -16.55
C PHE A 30 -10.82 -14.74 -16.76
N GLY A 31 -11.86 -15.57 -16.84
CA GLY A 31 -11.70 -17.02 -16.89
C GLY A 31 -11.36 -17.61 -15.51
N GLU A 32 -10.77 -18.80 -15.48
CA GLU A 32 -10.46 -19.50 -14.24
C GLU A 32 -9.04 -19.23 -13.71
N ASN A 33 -8.36 -18.19 -14.19
CA ASN A 33 -6.97 -17.87 -13.86
C ASN A 33 -6.81 -17.17 -12.50
N PHE A 34 -7.56 -17.60 -11.49
CA PHE A 34 -7.43 -17.16 -10.12
C PHE A 34 -7.86 -18.27 -9.16
N TYR A 35 -7.35 -18.20 -7.95
CA TYR A 35 -7.64 -19.18 -6.92
C TYR A 35 -8.53 -18.57 -5.83
N VAL A 36 -9.63 -19.21 -5.51
CA VAL A 36 -10.52 -18.81 -4.41
C VAL A 36 -10.12 -19.59 -3.16
N GLN A 37 -9.60 -18.87 -2.19
CA GLN A 37 -9.16 -19.45 -0.92
C GLN A 37 -10.37 -19.74 -0.04
N ALA A 38 -10.49 -20.98 0.46
CA ALA A 38 -11.43 -21.31 1.51
C ALA A 38 -11.03 -20.62 2.83
N THR A 39 -11.90 -19.80 3.37
CA THR A 39 -11.70 -19.08 4.64
C THR A 39 -12.93 -19.22 5.52
N PHE A 40 -12.77 -18.97 6.83
CA PHE A 40 -13.91 -18.89 7.77
C PHE A 40 -14.66 -17.55 7.66
N GLU A 41 -14.12 -16.60 6.89
CA GLU A 41 -14.70 -15.28 6.69
C GLU A 41 -15.95 -15.37 5.80
N GLU A 42 -16.87 -14.44 5.98
CA GLU A 42 -18.14 -14.40 5.22
C GLU A 42 -17.99 -13.75 3.83
N PHE A 43 -16.79 -13.34 3.46
CA PHE A 43 -16.45 -12.73 2.17
C PHE A 43 -15.36 -13.52 1.43
N PRO A 44 -15.33 -13.45 0.09
CA PRO A 44 -14.36 -14.17 -0.71
C PRO A 44 -12.95 -13.62 -0.57
N THR A 45 -11.98 -14.53 -0.51
CA THR A 45 -10.56 -14.23 -0.65
C THR A 45 -10.05 -14.85 -1.93
N VAL A 46 -9.56 -14.01 -2.85
CA VAL A 46 -9.18 -14.41 -4.21
C VAL A 46 -7.72 -14.10 -4.45
N TRP A 47 -6.96 -15.11 -4.88
CA TRP A 47 -5.58 -14.95 -5.31
C TRP A 47 -5.55 -14.68 -6.81
N VAL A 48 -4.79 -13.67 -7.19
CA VAL A 48 -4.67 -13.19 -8.57
C VAL A 48 -3.20 -13.14 -8.96
N GLU A 49 -2.90 -13.47 -10.20
CA GLU A 49 -1.55 -13.27 -10.76
C GLU A 49 -1.16 -11.79 -10.77
N ARG A 50 0.10 -11.52 -10.47
CA ARG A 50 0.65 -10.16 -10.43
C ARG A 50 0.36 -9.36 -11.71
N ALA A 51 0.55 -10.00 -12.88
CA ALA A 51 0.33 -9.37 -14.19
C ALA A 51 -1.11 -8.89 -14.41
N ARG A 52 -2.09 -9.47 -13.70
CA ARG A 52 -3.52 -9.17 -13.86
C ARG A 52 -4.12 -8.35 -12.73
N VAL A 53 -3.36 -8.10 -11.66
CA VAL A 53 -3.92 -7.45 -10.46
C VAL A 53 -4.57 -6.11 -10.77
N GLN A 54 -3.94 -5.29 -11.60
CA GLN A 54 -4.46 -3.97 -11.95
C GLN A 54 -5.77 -4.04 -12.73
N ASP A 55 -5.90 -4.98 -13.65
CA ASP A 55 -7.12 -5.21 -14.43
C ASP A 55 -8.26 -5.69 -13.53
N VAL A 56 -7.98 -6.61 -12.60
CA VAL A 56 -8.95 -7.11 -11.62
C VAL A 56 -9.41 -6.00 -10.68
N LEU A 57 -8.50 -5.22 -10.13
CA LEU A 57 -8.82 -4.09 -9.26
C LEU A 57 -9.65 -3.03 -10.00
N MET A 58 -9.28 -2.71 -11.24
CA MET A 58 -10.03 -1.78 -12.08
C MET A 58 -11.44 -2.31 -12.42
N PHE A 59 -11.56 -3.61 -12.67
CA PHE A 59 -12.86 -4.25 -12.88
C PHE A 59 -13.74 -4.13 -11.64
N LEU A 60 -13.23 -4.49 -10.46
CA LEU A 60 -13.96 -4.39 -9.18
C LEU A 60 -14.39 -2.95 -8.87
N ARG A 61 -13.61 -1.96 -9.29
CA ARG A 61 -13.93 -0.54 -9.13
C ARG A 61 -15.04 -0.06 -10.06
N LYS A 62 -15.23 -0.72 -11.23
CA LYS A 62 -16.16 -0.30 -12.30
C LYS A 62 -17.35 -1.23 -12.55
N VAL A 63 -17.37 -2.40 -11.91
CA VAL A 63 -18.47 -3.36 -12.06
C VAL A 63 -19.79 -2.77 -11.57
N GLU A 64 -20.90 -3.29 -12.07
CA GLU A 64 -22.21 -2.98 -11.50
C GLU A 64 -22.22 -3.28 -10.00
N ARG A 65 -22.63 -2.35 -9.15
CA ARG A 65 -22.47 -2.38 -7.69
C ARG A 65 -20.99 -2.48 -7.28
N PRO A 66 -20.22 -1.40 -7.50
CA PRO A 66 -18.76 -1.42 -7.42
C PRO A 66 -18.23 -1.52 -5.99
N TYR A 67 -16.99 -1.98 -5.89
CA TYR A 67 -16.17 -1.89 -4.66
C TYR A 67 -15.51 -0.50 -4.63
N VAL A 68 -16.23 0.47 -4.06
CA VAL A 68 -15.79 1.87 -4.10
C VAL A 68 -14.70 2.20 -3.10
N MET A 69 -14.57 1.42 -2.04
CA MET A 69 -13.66 1.69 -0.93
C MET A 69 -12.53 0.67 -0.89
N LEU A 70 -11.30 1.15 -1.01
CA LEU A 70 -10.13 0.41 -0.55
C LEU A 70 -10.06 0.58 0.96
N PHE A 71 -10.48 -0.46 1.69
CA PHE A 71 -10.56 -0.44 3.14
C PHE A 71 -9.18 -0.64 3.77
N ASP A 72 -8.38 -1.55 3.19
CA ASP A 72 -7.02 -1.82 3.65
C ASP A 72 -6.15 -2.36 2.50
N LEU A 73 -4.86 -2.08 2.55
CA LEU A 73 -3.82 -2.67 1.74
C LEU A 73 -2.58 -2.85 2.60
N SER A 74 -2.06 -4.04 2.65
CA SER A 74 -0.83 -4.33 3.37
C SER A 74 -0.17 -5.58 2.79
N ALA A 75 0.87 -6.06 3.45
CA ALA A 75 1.60 -7.25 3.04
C ALA A 75 1.86 -8.21 4.20
N VAL A 76 2.24 -9.42 3.85
CA VAL A 76 2.66 -10.45 4.81
C VAL A 76 3.95 -11.07 4.28
N ASP A 77 4.94 -11.20 5.14
CA ASP A 77 6.12 -12.02 4.89
C ASP A 77 5.77 -13.48 5.22
N GLU A 78 5.70 -14.32 4.18
CA GLU A 78 5.26 -15.70 4.25
C GLU A 78 6.44 -16.70 4.38
N ARG A 79 7.68 -16.25 4.30
CA ARG A 79 8.87 -17.12 4.19
C ARG A 79 9.07 -18.09 5.35
N LEU A 80 8.60 -17.74 6.55
CA LEU A 80 8.65 -18.63 7.73
C LEU A 80 7.32 -19.32 8.05
N ARG A 81 6.30 -19.15 7.22
CA ARG A 81 4.99 -19.75 7.45
C ARG A 81 5.00 -21.22 7.14
N THR A 82 4.61 -22.06 8.09
CA THR A 82 4.65 -23.52 8.00
C THR A 82 3.36 -24.15 7.47
N HIS A 83 2.21 -23.49 7.67
CA HIS A 83 0.89 -24.01 7.25
C HIS A 83 0.42 -23.27 6.00
N ARG A 84 0.80 -23.82 4.82
CA ARG A 84 0.48 -23.24 3.50
C ARG A 84 -0.21 -24.20 2.57
N ASP A 85 -0.69 -25.33 3.07
CA ASP A 85 -1.31 -26.37 2.25
C ASP A 85 -2.47 -25.79 1.44
N GLY A 86 -2.43 -25.99 0.13
CA GLY A 86 -3.42 -25.48 -0.82
C GLY A 86 -3.39 -23.97 -1.08
N LEU A 87 -2.35 -23.24 -0.66
CA LEU A 87 -2.16 -21.83 -1.01
C LEU A 87 -1.09 -21.67 -2.10
N PRO A 88 -1.17 -20.58 -2.91
CA PRO A 88 -0.10 -20.25 -3.85
C PRO A 88 1.24 -20.09 -3.14
N ALA A 89 2.31 -20.58 -3.76
CA ALA A 89 3.65 -20.36 -3.24
C ALA A 89 3.97 -18.85 -3.30
N SER A 90 4.39 -18.27 -2.19
CA SER A 90 4.77 -16.85 -2.13
C SER A 90 5.80 -16.64 -1.04
N ASP A 91 6.74 -15.76 -1.25
CA ASP A 91 7.63 -15.25 -0.22
C ASP A 91 7.00 -14.06 0.48
N PHE A 92 6.36 -13.18 -0.29
CA PHE A 92 5.52 -12.08 0.22
C PHE A 92 4.14 -12.16 -0.40
N THR A 93 3.13 -11.81 0.36
CA THR A 93 1.75 -11.70 -0.10
C THR A 93 1.28 -10.28 0.10
N VAL A 94 0.91 -9.60 -0.98
CA VAL A 94 0.19 -8.32 -0.90
C VAL A 94 -1.30 -8.62 -0.90
N PHE A 95 -2.06 -7.94 -0.05
CA PHE A 95 -3.52 -8.05 -0.04
C PHE A 95 -4.19 -6.69 -0.13
N TYR A 96 -5.31 -6.67 -0.84
CA TYR A 96 -6.21 -5.55 -0.98
C TYR A 96 -7.55 -5.95 -0.38
N HIS A 97 -8.02 -5.23 0.61
CA HIS A 97 -9.34 -5.43 1.21
C HIS A 97 -10.28 -4.35 0.69
N LEU A 98 -11.28 -4.76 -0.06
CA LEU A 98 -12.21 -3.87 -0.74
C LEU A 98 -13.61 -4.01 -0.16
N LEU A 99 -14.31 -2.89 -0.01
CA LEU A 99 -15.69 -2.84 0.49
C LEU A 99 -16.62 -2.25 -0.56
N SER A 100 -17.75 -2.93 -0.77
CA SER A 100 -18.89 -2.43 -1.54
C SER A 100 -20.07 -2.15 -0.60
N LEU A 101 -20.44 -0.90 -0.47
CA LEU A 101 -21.62 -0.49 0.31
C LEU A 101 -22.92 -0.96 -0.36
N GLU A 102 -22.96 -0.96 -1.69
CA GLU A 102 -24.15 -1.39 -2.45
C GLU A 102 -24.38 -2.91 -2.37
N ARG A 103 -23.29 -3.69 -2.31
CA ARG A 103 -23.35 -5.15 -2.11
C ARG A 103 -23.48 -5.53 -0.63
N ASN A 104 -23.17 -4.60 0.25
CA ASN A 104 -23.00 -4.84 1.68
C ASN A 104 -22.06 -6.05 1.93
N SER A 105 -20.95 -6.06 1.22
CA SER A 105 -19.97 -7.14 1.29
C SER A 105 -18.56 -6.67 0.96
N ASP A 106 -17.61 -7.42 1.48
CA ASP A 106 -16.18 -7.24 1.26
C ASP A 106 -15.66 -8.25 0.23
N ILE A 107 -14.49 -7.97 -0.32
CA ILE A 107 -13.65 -8.94 -1.02
C ILE A 107 -12.19 -8.68 -0.68
N ARG A 108 -11.42 -9.75 -0.53
CA ARG A 108 -9.97 -9.66 -0.37
C ARG A 108 -9.26 -10.22 -1.60
N ILE A 109 -8.49 -9.38 -2.25
CA ILE A 109 -7.62 -9.78 -3.35
C ILE A 109 -6.22 -10.00 -2.81
N LYS A 110 -5.59 -11.12 -3.13
CA LYS A 110 -4.23 -11.45 -2.73
C LYS A 110 -3.35 -11.66 -3.95
N VAL A 111 -2.10 -11.22 -3.85
CA VAL A 111 -1.08 -11.39 -4.88
C VAL A 111 0.16 -11.99 -4.25
N ALA A 112 0.62 -13.10 -4.81
CA ALA A 112 1.85 -13.74 -4.41
C ALA A 112 3.04 -13.08 -5.10
N LEU A 113 4.08 -12.75 -4.33
CA LEU A 113 5.34 -12.20 -4.82
C LEU A 113 6.51 -13.10 -4.41
N ASN A 114 7.52 -13.15 -5.29
CA ASN A 114 8.77 -13.85 -5.02
C ASN A 114 9.79 -12.88 -4.43
N GLU A 115 10.65 -13.35 -3.53
CA GLU A 115 11.72 -12.54 -2.90
C GLU A 115 12.65 -11.87 -3.92
N ASN A 116 12.90 -12.52 -5.06
CA ASN A 116 13.75 -11.98 -6.11
C ASN A 116 13.06 -10.95 -7.00
N ASP A 117 11.74 -10.83 -6.92
CA ASP A 117 10.93 -9.88 -7.68
C ASP A 117 9.70 -9.46 -6.87
N ILE A 118 9.91 -8.45 -6.03
CA ILE A 118 8.90 -7.89 -5.13
C ILE A 118 8.21 -6.64 -5.71
N ASN A 119 8.17 -6.54 -7.05
CA ASN A 119 7.50 -5.46 -7.75
C ASN A 119 6.02 -5.77 -7.95
N ILE A 120 5.16 -4.76 -7.83
CA ILE A 120 3.72 -4.87 -8.10
C ILE A 120 3.22 -3.53 -8.65
N PRO A 121 2.28 -3.51 -9.62
CA PRO A 121 1.72 -2.24 -10.09
C PRO A 121 0.96 -1.50 -8.99
N THR A 122 1.09 -0.16 -8.97
CA THR A 122 0.37 0.71 -8.03
C THR A 122 -1.16 0.66 -8.24
N ALA A 123 -1.92 0.79 -7.17
CA ALA A 123 -3.36 0.98 -7.19
C ALA A 123 -3.77 2.45 -6.98
N THR A 124 -2.82 3.39 -6.90
CA THR A 124 -3.10 4.81 -6.64
C THR A 124 -3.95 5.47 -7.72
N ASN A 125 -3.86 4.99 -8.95
CA ASN A 125 -4.69 5.43 -10.08
C ASN A 125 -6.15 4.93 -10.01
N ILE A 126 -6.44 3.97 -9.12
CA ILE A 126 -7.78 3.39 -8.90
C ILE A 126 -8.38 3.95 -7.61
N TRP A 127 -7.60 3.96 -6.53
CA TRP A 127 -7.96 4.52 -5.22
C TRP A 127 -6.85 5.44 -4.73
N PRO A 128 -7.08 6.75 -4.63
CA PRO A 128 -6.05 7.69 -4.16
C PRO A 128 -5.48 7.39 -2.76
N ASN A 129 -6.30 6.81 -1.87
CA ASN A 129 -5.84 6.41 -0.53
C ASN A 129 -4.86 5.23 -0.53
N ALA A 130 -4.73 4.47 -1.63
CA ALA A 130 -3.70 3.46 -1.80
C ALA A 130 -2.28 4.04 -1.62
N ASN A 131 -2.09 5.33 -1.93
CA ASN A 131 -0.82 6.02 -1.79
C ASN A 131 -0.16 5.77 -0.42
N TRP A 132 -0.91 5.90 0.66
CA TRP A 132 -0.35 5.75 2.01
C TRP A 132 -0.12 4.30 2.38
N TYR A 133 -1.05 3.42 2.06
CA TYR A 133 -0.92 1.99 2.30
C TYR A 133 0.25 1.37 1.53
N GLU A 134 0.44 1.77 0.26
CA GLU A 134 1.57 1.30 -0.55
C GLU A 134 2.91 1.79 0.01
N ARG A 135 2.98 3.04 0.47
CA ARG A 135 4.16 3.56 1.16
C ARG A 135 4.44 2.82 2.47
N GLU A 136 3.40 2.46 3.23
CA GLU A 136 3.55 1.66 4.44
C GLU A 136 4.07 0.25 4.11
N ALA A 137 3.48 -0.42 3.12
CA ALA A 137 3.94 -1.73 2.68
C ALA A 137 5.38 -1.69 2.13
N TYR A 138 5.75 -0.63 1.42
CA TYR A 138 7.15 -0.38 1.03
C TYR A 138 8.04 -0.19 2.25
N ASP A 139 7.63 0.64 3.21
CA ASP A 139 8.43 0.97 4.39
C ASP A 139 8.68 -0.28 5.27
N MET A 140 7.64 -1.07 5.50
CA MET A 140 7.69 -2.23 6.40
C MET A 140 8.25 -3.49 5.76
N PHE A 141 8.01 -3.72 4.45
CA PHE A 141 8.37 -4.97 3.76
C PHE A 141 9.32 -4.76 2.58
N GLY A 142 9.49 -3.55 2.07
CA GLY A 142 10.31 -3.24 0.91
C GLY A 142 9.65 -3.60 -0.43
N ILE A 143 8.34 -3.72 -0.48
CA ILE A 143 7.61 -3.99 -1.71
C ILE A 143 7.61 -2.75 -2.59
N ASN A 144 8.03 -2.91 -3.84
CA ASN A 144 8.09 -1.80 -4.79
C ASN A 144 6.81 -1.70 -5.60
N PHE A 145 6.09 -0.58 -5.47
CA PHE A 145 4.87 -0.29 -6.21
C PHE A 145 5.19 0.51 -7.47
N GLU A 146 5.20 -0.19 -8.61
CA GLU A 146 5.53 0.40 -9.91
C GLU A 146 4.49 1.44 -10.34
N GLY A 147 4.96 2.64 -10.69
CA GLY A 147 4.09 3.76 -11.08
C GLY A 147 3.50 4.53 -9.90
N HIS A 148 3.91 4.24 -8.67
CA HIS A 148 3.52 5.05 -7.51
C HIS A 148 4.08 6.47 -7.65
N PRO A 149 3.28 7.53 -7.43
CA PRO A 149 3.71 8.92 -7.69
C PRO A 149 4.86 9.37 -6.79
N MET A 150 4.98 8.81 -5.58
CA MET A 150 6.02 9.20 -4.63
C MET A 150 6.25 8.07 -3.61
N LEU A 151 6.94 7.01 -4.01
CA LEU A 151 7.22 5.87 -3.15
C LEU A 151 8.40 6.17 -2.22
N ARG A 152 8.09 6.55 -1.00
CA ARG A 152 9.07 6.81 0.07
C ARG A 152 8.54 6.32 1.41
N ARG A 153 9.41 6.16 2.38
CA ARG A 153 9.02 5.78 3.74
C ARG A 153 7.96 6.72 4.30
N ILE A 154 7.08 6.21 5.15
CA ILE A 154 5.99 6.97 5.77
C ILE A 154 6.02 6.86 7.29
N LEU A 155 6.37 5.70 7.84
CA LEU A 155 6.38 5.45 9.29
C LEU A 155 7.78 5.61 9.89
N LEU A 156 8.81 5.23 9.13
CA LEU A 156 10.19 5.30 9.58
C LEU A 156 10.90 6.51 8.94
N PRO A 157 11.96 7.03 9.59
CA PRO A 157 12.79 8.07 9.01
C PRO A 157 13.42 7.60 7.70
N THR A 158 13.72 8.53 6.81
CA THR A 158 14.30 8.24 5.47
C THR A 158 15.66 7.54 5.56
N TYR A 159 16.41 7.81 6.62
CA TYR A 159 17.72 7.20 6.88
C TYR A 159 17.65 5.78 7.49
N TRP A 160 16.46 5.27 7.80
CA TRP A 160 16.33 3.95 8.39
C TRP A 160 16.76 2.85 7.42
N GLU A 161 17.55 1.92 7.88
CA GLU A 161 18.03 0.79 7.09
C GLU A 161 17.18 -0.46 7.32
N GLY A 162 16.82 -1.12 6.22
CA GLY A 162 16.03 -2.35 6.23
C GLY A 162 14.51 -2.12 6.35
N HIS A 163 13.79 -3.21 6.54
CA HIS A 163 12.33 -3.27 6.58
C HIS A 163 11.87 -4.07 7.79
N PRO A 164 11.32 -3.40 8.83
CA PRO A 164 11.14 -4.01 10.15
C PRO A 164 10.16 -5.18 10.23
N LEU A 165 9.22 -5.32 9.30
CA LEU A 165 8.28 -6.44 9.30
C LEU A 165 8.75 -7.66 8.51
N ARG A 166 9.92 -7.60 7.89
CA ARG A 166 10.56 -8.78 7.31
C ARG A 166 11.03 -9.73 8.41
N LYS A 167 10.87 -11.03 8.19
CA LYS A 167 11.20 -12.05 9.19
C LYS A 167 12.69 -12.16 9.51
N GLU A 168 13.56 -11.81 8.57
CA GLU A 168 15.01 -11.72 8.81
C GLU A 168 15.41 -10.48 9.60
N TYR A 169 14.56 -9.47 9.71
CA TYR A 169 14.89 -8.26 10.45
C TYR A 169 14.94 -8.54 11.94
N SER A 170 16.06 -8.18 12.59
CA SER A 170 16.26 -8.47 14.00
C SER A 170 15.30 -7.66 14.88
N ALA A 171 14.51 -8.33 15.70
CA ALA A 171 13.66 -7.69 16.70
C ALA A 171 14.44 -6.87 17.74
N ARG A 172 15.74 -7.09 17.84
CA ARG A 172 16.65 -6.35 18.74
C ARG A 172 17.34 -5.16 18.06
N ALA A 173 17.20 -5.01 16.75
CA ALA A 173 17.74 -3.88 15.98
C ALA A 173 16.82 -2.64 16.13
N THR A 174 16.59 -2.22 17.37
CA THR A 174 15.61 -1.19 17.70
C THR A 174 16.18 0.21 17.78
N GLU A 175 17.50 0.36 17.77
CA GLU A 175 18.13 1.68 17.98
C GLU A 175 19.40 1.83 17.14
N TYR A 176 19.58 3.03 16.60
CA TYR A 176 20.87 3.44 16.08
C TYR A 176 21.87 3.56 17.21
N THR A 177 23.13 3.22 16.91
CA THR A 177 24.20 3.49 17.87
C THR A 177 24.26 4.98 18.20
N PRO A 178 24.65 5.39 19.41
CA PRO A 178 24.74 6.79 19.82
C PRO A 178 25.51 7.68 18.83
N TYR A 179 26.46 7.11 18.11
CA TYR A 179 27.29 7.83 17.12
C TYR A 179 26.53 8.18 15.83
N MET A 180 25.46 7.45 15.51
CA MET A 180 24.63 7.71 14.31
C MET A 180 23.46 8.62 14.61
N GLN A 181 23.03 8.72 15.88
CA GLN A 181 21.87 9.54 16.25
C GLN A 181 22.07 11.02 15.92
N ASP A 182 23.24 11.58 16.18
CA ASP A 182 23.49 13.00 15.92
C ASP A 182 23.51 13.30 14.42
N LYS A 183 24.11 12.43 13.63
CA LYS A 183 24.12 12.57 12.16
C LYS A 183 22.71 12.36 11.57
N ALA A 184 22.03 11.33 11.96
CA ALA A 184 20.68 11.05 11.52
C ALA A 184 19.69 12.16 11.89
N LYS A 185 19.86 12.75 13.07
CA LYS A 185 19.08 13.90 13.52
C LYS A 185 19.38 15.15 12.71
N GLN A 186 20.66 15.41 12.42
CA GLN A 186 21.06 16.52 11.55
C GLN A 186 20.56 16.34 10.12
N ASP A 187 20.67 15.13 9.56
CA ASP A 187 20.18 14.81 8.22
C ASP A 187 18.66 15.00 8.15
N PHE A 188 17.92 14.55 9.16
CA PHE A 188 16.48 14.72 9.28
C PHE A 188 16.09 16.21 9.40
N GLU A 189 16.79 16.97 10.25
CA GLU A 189 16.58 18.41 10.39
C GLU A 189 16.87 19.15 9.07
N GLN A 190 17.94 18.77 8.37
CA GLN A 190 18.28 19.36 7.07
C GLN A 190 17.27 19.01 5.98
N GLU A 191 16.76 17.79 5.95
CA GLU A 191 15.72 17.37 5.01
C GLU A 191 14.41 18.13 5.25
N HIS A 192 14.06 18.38 6.50
CA HIS A 192 12.88 19.18 6.85
C HIS A 192 13.04 20.67 6.56
N LEU A 193 14.26 21.21 6.65
CA LEU A 193 14.56 22.59 6.32
C LEU A 193 14.63 22.84 4.80
N ARG A 194 14.94 21.81 4.02
CA ARG A 194 14.95 21.86 2.54
C ARG A 194 13.59 21.40 2.02
N PHE A 195 12.59 22.20 2.20
CA PHE A 195 11.31 21.92 1.57
C PHE A 195 11.40 22.16 0.05
N VAL A 196 11.35 21.08 -0.70
CA VAL A 196 11.23 21.09 -2.15
C VAL A 196 9.82 20.58 -2.48
N PRO A 197 8.90 21.45 -2.96
CA PRO A 197 7.50 21.05 -3.18
C PRO A 197 7.35 19.81 -4.05
N GLU A 198 8.20 19.65 -5.04
CA GLU A 198 8.19 18.55 -6.00
C GLU A 198 8.45 17.20 -5.32
N ASP A 199 9.32 17.17 -4.30
CA ASP A 199 9.61 15.97 -3.52
C ASP A 199 8.39 15.49 -2.70
N TRP A 200 7.41 16.38 -2.53
CA TRP A 200 6.16 16.14 -1.81
C TRP A 200 4.97 15.97 -2.75
N GLY A 201 5.21 15.91 -4.06
CA GLY A 201 4.16 15.80 -5.08
C GLY A 201 3.42 17.11 -5.37
N LEU A 202 3.82 18.21 -4.76
CA LEU A 202 3.29 19.55 -5.03
C LEU A 202 3.98 20.15 -6.26
N LYS A 203 3.32 21.07 -6.93
CA LYS A 203 3.85 21.75 -8.12
C LYS A 203 4.14 23.21 -7.78
N ARG A 204 5.30 23.71 -8.22
CA ARG A 204 5.50 25.17 -8.27
C ARG A 204 4.62 25.75 -9.36
N GLY A 205 4.04 26.91 -9.09
CA GLY A 205 3.29 27.66 -10.09
C GLY A 205 4.17 28.03 -11.28
N ASN A 206 3.53 28.33 -12.40
CA ASN A 206 4.17 28.95 -13.56
C ASN A 206 4.47 30.43 -13.26
N ALA A 207 5.12 31.13 -14.17
CA ALA A 207 5.52 32.54 -14.00
C ALA A 207 4.35 33.51 -13.64
N ASP A 208 3.10 33.09 -13.86
CA ASP A 208 1.88 33.85 -13.59
C ASP A 208 1.11 33.34 -12.34
N GLU A 209 1.58 32.26 -11.68
CA GLU A 209 0.96 31.64 -10.51
C GLU A 209 1.99 31.58 -9.39
N ASP A 210 1.83 32.44 -8.38
CA ASP A 210 2.73 32.50 -7.22
C ASP A 210 2.07 31.77 -6.03
N PHE A 211 2.33 30.47 -5.91
CA PHE A 211 1.80 29.66 -4.82
C PHE A 211 2.58 29.88 -3.53
N MET A 212 1.86 30.11 -2.46
CA MET A 212 2.42 30.09 -1.13
C MET A 212 2.34 28.68 -0.52
N PHE A 213 3.47 28.23 0.05
CA PHE A 213 3.49 26.98 0.80
C PHE A 213 3.47 27.28 2.30
N LEU A 214 2.41 26.82 2.97
CA LEU A 214 2.24 26.98 4.39
C LEU A 214 2.44 25.64 5.12
N ASN A 215 3.41 25.61 6.02
CA ASN A 215 3.71 24.43 6.82
C ASN A 215 3.00 24.56 8.19
N LEU A 216 1.99 23.72 8.40
CA LEU A 216 1.26 23.62 9.67
C LEU A 216 1.76 22.42 10.48
N GLY A 217 2.52 22.70 11.51
CA GLY A 217 3.04 21.66 12.41
C GLY A 217 4.55 21.43 12.29
N PRO A 218 5.08 20.36 12.95
CA PRO A 218 4.31 19.29 13.60
C PRO A 218 3.62 19.77 14.90
N ASN A 219 2.33 19.55 14.97
CA ASN A 219 1.52 19.82 16.16
C ASN A 219 1.04 18.49 16.75
N HIS A 220 0.83 18.47 18.07
CA HIS A 220 0.17 17.36 18.75
C HIS A 220 -1.31 17.70 18.95
N PRO A 221 -2.17 17.46 17.95
CA PRO A 221 -3.60 17.50 18.18
C PRO A 221 -3.99 16.32 19.07
N SER A 222 -5.18 16.35 19.64
CA SER A 222 -5.72 15.26 20.46
C SER A 222 -5.96 13.93 19.69
N ALA A 223 -5.32 13.77 18.56
CA ALA A 223 -5.42 12.60 17.66
C ALA A 223 -4.33 11.53 17.92
N HIS A 224 -3.82 11.44 19.14
CA HIS A 224 -2.83 10.46 19.55
C HIS A 224 -1.51 10.47 18.75
N GLY A 225 -1.09 11.61 18.24
CA GLY A 225 0.17 11.75 17.55
C GLY A 225 0.40 13.15 16.99
N ALA A 226 1.66 13.51 16.80
CA ALA A 226 2.00 14.73 16.09
C ALA A 226 1.89 14.48 14.58
N PHE A 227 1.35 15.46 13.86
CA PHE A 227 1.37 15.44 12.41
C PHE A 227 1.62 16.85 11.87
N ARG A 228 2.07 16.89 10.63
CA ARG A 228 2.31 18.11 9.88
C ARG A 228 1.47 18.08 8.60
N ILE A 229 0.98 19.22 8.19
CA ILE A 229 0.35 19.40 6.89
C ILE A 229 1.08 20.51 6.16
N VAL A 230 1.49 20.24 4.92
CA VAL A 230 1.99 21.27 4.02
C VAL A 230 0.87 21.63 3.06
N LEU A 231 0.43 22.90 3.11
CA LEU A 231 -0.60 23.43 2.24
C LEU A 231 0.03 24.19 1.08
N GLN A 232 -0.51 23.99 -0.11
CA GLN A 232 -0.27 24.85 -1.26
C GLN A 232 -1.46 25.79 -1.41
N LEU A 233 -1.19 27.10 -1.34
CA LEU A 233 -2.21 28.15 -1.35
C LEU A 233 -2.04 29.03 -2.58
N ASP A 234 -3.18 29.44 -3.13
CA ASP A 234 -3.32 30.52 -4.10
C ASP A 234 -4.15 31.62 -3.42
N GLY A 235 -3.45 32.63 -2.86
CA GLY A 235 -4.06 33.56 -1.95
C GLY A 235 -4.58 32.88 -0.69
N GLU A 236 -5.92 32.90 -0.49
CA GLU A 236 -6.58 32.24 0.65
C GLU A 236 -7.16 30.85 0.28
N GLU A 237 -7.07 30.45 -0.99
CA GLU A 237 -7.62 29.19 -1.47
C GLU A 237 -6.60 28.06 -1.36
N VAL A 238 -6.98 26.94 -0.73
CA VAL A 238 -6.15 25.74 -0.68
C VAL A 238 -6.27 25.01 -2.01
N LYS A 239 -5.18 24.93 -2.76
CA LYS A 239 -5.10 24.21 -4.04
C LYS A 239 -4.72 22.75 -3.84
N ASP A 240 -3.80 22.49 -2.89
CA ASP A 240 -3.36 21.13 -2.58
C ASP A 240 -2.87 21.04 -1.14
N CYS A 241 -2.81 19.82 -0.61
CA CYS A 241 -2.27 19.57 0.72
C CYS A 241 -1.53 18.23 0.78
N VAL A 242 -0.41 18.22 1.48
CA VAL A 242 0.34 16.99 1.76
C VAL A 242 0.42 16.80 3.27
N PRO A 243 -0.23 15.78 3.83
CA PRO A 243 -0.04 15.41 5.22
C PRO A 243 1.28 14.64 5.37
N ASP A 244 1.99 14.94 6.43
CA ASP A 244 3.22 14.28 6.84
C ASP A 244 2.99 13.66 8.21
N ILE A 245 3.00 12.33 8.26
CA ILE A 245 2.70 11.51 9.44
C ILE A 245 3.91 10.67 9.79
N GLY A 246 3.86 9.91 10.88
CA GLY A 246 4.94 8.99 11.25
C GLY A 246 5.77 9.43 12.47
N TYR A 247 5.38 10.49 13.14
CA TYR A 247 6.12 11.03 14.30
C TYR A 247 6.07 10.17 15.57
N HIS A 248 5.40 9.03 15.54
CA HIS A 248 5.38 8.04 16.62
C HIS A 248 6.28 6.83 16.38
N HIS A 249 6.74 6.65 15.16
CA HIS A 249 7.69 5.62 14.83
C HIS A 249 9.09 6.25 14.82
N ARG A 250 10.03 5.57 15.42
CA ARG A 250 11.41 6.04 15.62
C ARG A 250 12.11 6.44 14.32
#